data_fd84ca800f7f02666aa6e77da4458528
#
_entry.id   fd84ca800f7f02666aa6e77da4458528
#
_cell.length_a   1.000
_cell.length_b   1.000
_cell.length_c   1.000
_cell.angle_alpha   90.00
_cell.angle_beta   90.00
_cell.angle_gamma   90.00
#
_symmetry.space_group_name_H-M   'P 1'
#
loop_
_entity.id
_entity.type
_entity.pdbx_description
1 polymer ?
#
loop_
_entity_poly.entity_id
_entity_poly.type
_entity_poly.pdbx_seq_one_letter_code
_entity_poly.pdbx_strand_id
1 'polypeptide(L)'
;MPTSAGKTKPQSRPNPSSRSRRPRAKSTPGAKRGRGGGLTYAESGVDIDAGDRFTQAISGFMRRTHGPRVLSNDGGFAGLFRLDFNERLFQRNYKEPVLVAATDGVGTKLRLARDMDTFDTVGIDLVAMCVNDLIVEAAEPLFFLDYLAIPRVEHGMLVDLVKGVSKGCQIAGCSLLGGETAELPGIYPEGEFDMAGFAVGVVELRKATSNMKVEPGDVILGLGSDGVHSNGFSLVRRVVEHAKLDLQTVYPQLDPERTLGQVLLTPTRIYAPSVVRLLRGYRVKRVISGMAHITGGGLAGNLERSLQPGVDAILDRSAWTVPPIFRFLKKQGGIRGPEMDKVFNMGVGYCVIVRPAFADAVADKLARSGERVTRIGSIRPGAGRVRFRS
;
A
#
# COMPACT_ATOMS: atom_id res chain seq x y z
N MET A 1 -13.66 -10.92 -62.33
CA MET A 1 -14.87 -11.35 -63.03
C MET A 1 -15.74 -12.19 -62.15
N PRO A 2 -17.02 -12.08 -62.27
CA PRO A 2 -17.93 -11.87 -61.16
C PRO A 2 -18.92 -13.05 -61.01
N THR A 3 -19.86 -12.81 -60.09
CA THR A 3 -21.21 -13.41 -59.92
C THR A 3 -21.29 -14.29 -58.67
N SER A 4 -22.33 -14.26 -57.85
CA SER A 4 -23.71 -13.88 -58.10
C SER A 4 -24.45 -13.57 -56.78
N ALA A 5 -25.40 -12.72 -56.91
CA ALA A 5 -26.37 -12.34 -55.86
C ALA A 5 -27.37 -13.46 -55.57
N GLY A 6 -27.71 -13.60 -54.30
CA GLY A 6 -28.85 -14.38 -53.82
C GLY A 6 -29.80 -13.50 -53.01
N LYS A 7 -30.95 -13.17 -53.60
CA LYS A 7 -32.08 -12.45 -52.97
C LYS A 7 -32.83 -13.39 -52.03
N THR A 8 -33.11 -13.00 -50.83
CA THR A 8 -34.18 -13.60 -50.00
C THR A 8 -35.15 -12.52 -49.50
N LYS A 9 -36.42 -12.87 -49.57
CA LYS A 9 -37.63 -12.06 -49.34
C LYS A 9 -37.83 -11.73 -47.85
N PRO A 10 -38.66 -10.70 -47.53
CA PRO A 10 -38.92 -10.26 -46.18
C PRO A 10 -39.96 -11.11 -45.49
N GLN A 11 -39.74 -11.48 -44.22
CA GLN A 11 -40.72 -12.09 -43.37
C GLN A 11 -41.40 -11.07 -42.45
N SER A 12 -42.69 -11.30 -42.32
CA SER A 12 -43.73 -10.51 -41.70
C SER A 12 -43.55 -10.27 -40.18
N ARG A 13 -43.93 -9.07 -39.73
CA ARG A 13 -44.07 -8.67 -38.31
C ARG A 13 -45.25 -9.39 -37.64
N PRO A 14 -45.13 -9.83 -36.39
CA PRO A 14 -46.31 -10.13 -35.55
C PRO A 14 -46.72 -8.90 -34.73
N ASN A 15 -48.01 -8.79 -34.52
CA ASN A 15 -48.81 -7.77 -33.87
C ASN A 15 -48.65 -7.78 -32.33
N PRO A 16 -48.69 -6.63 -31.63
CA PRO A 16 -48.52 -6.55 -30.18
C PRO A 16 -49.85 -6.61 -29.45
N SER A 17 -50.04 -7.63 -28.61
CA SER A 17 -51.08 -7.60 -27.59
C SER A 17 -50.69 -8.48 -26.40
N SER A 18 -50.28 -7.84 -25.31
CA SER A 18 -50.69 -8.12 -23.93
C SER A 18 -49.80 -7.33 -22.96
N ARG A 19 -50.29 -6.18 -22.52
CA ARG A 19 -49.68 -5.41 -21.41
C ARG A 19 -50.03 -6.13 -20.10
N SER A 20 -49.06 -6.80 -19.48
CA SER A 20 -49.15 -7.15 -18.07
C SER A 20 -48.82 -5.92 -17.21
N ARG A 21 -49.79 -5.54 -16.37
CA ARG A 21 -49.64 -4.43 -15.41
C ARG A 21 -48.59 -4.77 -14.36
N ARG A 22 -47.49 -4.01 -14.31
CA ARG A 22 -46.59 -3.99 -13.15
C ARG A 22 -47.29 -3.37 -11.94
N PRO A 23 -47.05 -3.87 -10.71
CA PRO A 23 -47.59 -3.26 -9.50
C PRO A 23 -46.99 -1.86 -9.30
N ARG A 24 -47.84 -0.91 -9.01
CA ARG A 24 -47.52 0.47 -8.64
C ARG A 24 -46.73 0.46 -7.32
N ALA A 25 -45.49 0.94 -7.33
CA ALA A 25 -44.74 1.23 -6.11
C ALA A 25 -45.51 2.26 -5.27
N LYS A 26 -45.69 1.94 -3.98
CA LYS A 26 -46.34 2.84 -3.02
C LYS A 26 -45.43 4.08 -2.86
N SER A 27 -45.99 5.24 -3.14
CA SER A 27 -45.35 6.54 -2.91
C SER A 27 -45.16 6.74 -1.39
N THR A 28 -43.92 6.94 -0.99
CA THR A 28 -43.52 7.46 0.33
C THR A 28 -44.18 8.83 0.55
N PRO A 29 -44.66 9.17 1.76
CA PRO A 29 -45.29 10.46 2.01
C PRO A 29 -44.30 11.60 1.77
N GLY A 30 -44.67 12.55 0.93
CA GLY A 30 -43.85 13.70 0.51
C GLY A 30 -43.41 14.53 1.72
N ALA A 31 -42.11 14.76 1.79
CA ALA A 31 -41.56 15.83 2.59
C ALA A 31 -42.17 17.16 2.14
N LYS A 32 -42.76 17.88 3.05
CA LYS A 32 -43.32 19.23 2.81
C LYS A 32 -42.20 20.14 2.30
N ARG A 33 -42.24 20.49 1.01
CA ARG A 33 -41.38 21.54 0.44
C ARG A 33 -41.69 22.84 1.18
N GLY A 34 -40.75 23.29 2.02
CA GLY A 34 -40.73 24.64 2.55
C GLY A 34 -40.59 25.63 1.39
N ARG A 35 -41.48 26.60 1.29
CA ARG A 35 -41.40 27.69 0.33
C ARG A 35 -40.24 28.59 0.74
N GLY A 36 -39.21 28.76 -0.15
CA GLY A 36 -38.35 29.94 -0.10
C GLY A 36 -36.84 29.73 0.10
N GLY A 37 -36.26 28.56 -0.14
CA GLY A 37 -34.78 28.38 -0.19
C GLY A 37 -34.33 27.95 -1.59
N GLY A 38 -33.36 28.65 -2.18
CA GLY A 38 -32.67 28.15 -3.39
C GLY A 38 -31.89 26.89 -3.06
N LEU A 39 -31.48 26.12 -4.08
CA LEU A 39 -30.61 24.94 -3.89
C LEU A 39 -29.32 25.32 -3.15
N THR A 40 -28.95 24.51 -2.18
CA THR A 40 -27.70 24.68 -1.41
C THR A 40 -26.64 23.66 -1.86
N TYR A 41 -25.39 23.96 -1.60
CA TYR A 41 -24.29 23.05 -1.93
C TYR A 41 -24.37 21.76 -1.11
N ALA A 42 -24.80 21.83 0.13
CA ALA A 42 -25.08 20.67 0.98
C ALA A 42 -26.18 19.75 0.41
N GLU A 43 -27.24 20.34 -0.20
CA GLU A 43 -28.29 19.55 -0.88
C GLU A 43 -27.79 18.89 -2.17
N SER A 44 -26.69 19.37 -2.75
CA SER A 44 -26.00 18.72 -3.87
C SER A 44 -25.03 17.63 -3.45
N GLY A 45 -24.86 17.38 -2.14
CA GLY A 45 -24.07 16.31 -1.57
C GLY A 45 -22.69 16.73 -1.07
N VAL A 46 -22.37 18.03 -0.99
CA VAL A 46 -21.08 18.55 -0.47
C VAL A 46 -21.36 19.44 0.75
N ASP A 47 -20.85 19.03 1.92
CA ASP A 47 -21.01 19.72 3.20
C ASP A 47 -19.70 20.39 3.64
N ILE A 48 -19.55 21.69 3.32
CA ILE A 48 -18.36 22.48 3.68
C ILE A 48 -18.13 22.53 5.19
N ASP A 49 -19.19 22.69 5.99
CA ASP A 49 -19.07 22.77 7.45
C ASP A 49 -18.59 21.43 8.04
N ALA A 50 -19.00 20.30 7.47
CA ALA A 50 -18.50 18.99 7.86
C ALA A 50 -17.01 18.84 7.50
N GLY A 51 -16.59 19.32 6.32
CA GLY A 51 -15.19 19.36 5.90
C GLY A 51 -14.31 20.21 6.86
N ASP A 52 -14.77 21.39 7.26
CA ASP A 52 -14.06 22.24 8.20
C ASP A 52 -13.91 21.60 9.58
N ARG A 53 -14.96 20.98 10.11
CA ARG A 53 -14.90 20.24 11.38
C ARG A 53 -13.93 19.05 11.29
N PHE A 54 -13.91 18.35 10.18
CA PHE A 54 -12.95 17.25 9.94
C PHE A 54 -11.51 17.78 9.93
N THR A 55 -11.22 18.85 9.18
CA THR A 55 -9.87 19.44 9.10
C THR A 55 -9.37 19.88 10.49
N GLN A 56 -10.23 20.46 11.32
CA GLN A 56 -9.88 20.80 12.71
C GLN A 56 -9.55 19.55 13.54
N ALA A 57 -10.34 18.48 13.41
CA ALA A 57 -10.15 17.26 14.18
C ALA A 57 -8.82 16.56 13.85
N ILE A 58 -8.39 16.54 12.56
CA ILE A 58 -7.15 15.87 12.13
C ILE A 58 -5.90 16.69 12.39
N SER A 59 -5.99 18.01 12.58
CA SER A 59 -4.83 18.91 12.75
C SER A 59 -3.87 18.46 13.85
N GLY A 60 -4.41 17.91 14.95
CA GLY A 60 -3.63 17.35 16.05
C GLY A 60 -2.83 16.11 15.67
N PHE A 61 -3.37 15.23 14.79
CA PHE A 61 -2.67 14.05 14.30
C PHE A 61 -1.52 14.45 13.37
N MET A 62 -1.76 15.39 12.46
CA MET A 62 -0.73 15.91 11.55
C MET A 62 0.44 16.52 12.34
N ARG A 63 0.16 17.42 13.29
CA ARG A 63 1.20 18.08 14.09
C ARG A 63 2.09 17.12 14.88
N ARG A 64 1.60 15.97 15.30
CA ARG A 64 2.41 14.93 15.97
C ARG A 64 3.52 14.34 15.09
N THR A 65 3.40 14.47 13.77
CA THR A 65 4.40 14.00 12.79
C THR A 65 5.42 15.07 12.44
N HIS A 66 5.14 16.35 12.80
CA HIS A 66 5.94 17.49 12.38
C HIS A 66 7.26 17.57 13.15
N GLY A 67 8.34 17.61 12.40
CA GLY A 67 9.69 17.91 12.89
C GLY A 67 10.06 19.38 12.65
N PRO A 68 11.28 19.79 13.02
CA PRO A 68 11.74 21.18 12.93
C PRO A 68 11.83 21.75 11.50
N ARG A 69 11.64 20.91 10.50
CA ARG A 69 11.64 21.30 9.07
C ARG A 69 10.29 21.72 8.55
N VAL A 70 9.20 21.34 9.21
CA VAL A 70 7.87 21.79 8.84
C VAL A 70 7.70 23.22 9.33
N LEU A 71 7.39 24.13 8.42
CA LEU A 71 7.09 25.53 8.74
C LEU A 71 5.57 25.66 8.93
N SER A 72 5.18 26.37 9.98
CA SER A 72 3.75 26.67 10.21
C SER A 72 3.21 27.52 9.05
N ASN A 73 2.08 27.09 8.50
CA ASN A 73 1.35 27.80 7.46
C ASN A 73 -0.16 27.59 7.70
N ASP A 74 -0.59 27.84 8.93
CA ASP A 74 -1.97 27.60 9.35
C ASP A 74 -2.93 28.44 8.48
N GLY A 75 -3.87 27.77 7.81
CA GLY A 75 -4.80 28.39 6.85
C GLY A 75 -4.19 28.69 5.47
N GLY A 76 -2.95 28.30 5.20
CA GLY A 76 -2.34 28.41 3.88
C GLY A 76 -2.77 27.28 2.93
N PHE A 77 -2.56 27.51 1.63
CA PHE A 77 -2.94 26.57 0.56
C PHE A 77 -1.99 25.38 0.39
N ALA A 78 -0.82 25.36 1.05
CA ALA A 78 0.17 24.30 0.89
C ALA A 78 1.00 24.11 2.16
N GLY A 79 1.46 22.89 2.37
CA GLY A 79 2.46 22.58 3.40
C GLY A 79 3.85 23.08 3.02
N LEU A 80 4.60 23.59 3.99
CA LEU A 80 5.95 24.15 3.80
C LEU A 80 7.00 23.28 4.50
N PHE A 81 8.01 22.85 3.76
CA PHE A 81 9.07 22.00 4.28
C PHE A 81 10.46 22.57 3.94
N ARG A 82 11.31 22.77 4.95
CA ARG A 82 12.67 23.28 4.76
C ARG A 82 13.61 22.23 4.20
N LEU A 83 14.32 22.61 3.14
CA LEU A 83 15.34 21.78 2.48
C LEU A 83 16.77 22.19 2.83
N ASP A 84 16.98 22.75 4.03
CA ASP A 84 18.27 23.20 4.47
C ASP A 84 19.17 21.98 4.81
N PHE A 85 19.83 21.44 3.79
CA PHE A 85 20.61 20.23 3.86
C PHE A 85 21.98 20.40 4.52
N ASN A 86 22.43 21.63 4.75
CA ASN A 86 23.75 21.97 5.26
C ASN A 86 23.75 22.42 6.71
N GLU A 87 22.58 22.54 7.31
CA GLU A 87 22.39 23.06 8.64
C GLU A 87 22.30 21.96 9.73
N ARG A 88 22.39 22.38 10.99
CA ARG A 88 22.35 21.52 12.17
C ARG A 88 21.07 20.67 12.34
N LEU A 89 20.03 20.96 11.58
CA LEU A 89 18.74 20.25 11.60
C LEU A 89 18.84 18.84 10.99
N PHE A 90 19.85 18.60 10.15
CA PHE A 90 20.11 17.28 9.60
C PHE A 90 21.30 16.65 10.29
N GLN A 91 21.15 15.45 10.78
CA GLN A 91 22.29 14.65 11.22
C GLN A 91 23.22 14.24 10.05
N ARG A 92 22.87 14.63 8.82
CA ARG A 92 23.61 14.41 7.59
C ARG A 92 23.59 15.66 6.73
N ASN A 93 24.77 16.03 6.26
CA ASN A 93 24.91 16.97 5.15
C ASN A 93 24.86 16.17 3.85
N TYR A 94 23.89 16.46 3.00
CA TYR A 94 23.87 15.98 1.62
C TYR A 94 24.74 16.92 0.77
N LYS A 95 25.64 16.35 -0.04
CA LYS A 95 26.47 17.12 -0.97
C LYS A 95 25.75 17.31 -2.29
N GLU A 96 25.13 16.23 -2.78
CA GLU A 96 24.38 16.17 -4.04
C GLU A 96 23.01 15.51 -3.77
N PRO A 97 22.08 16.26 -3.11
CA PRO A 97 20.78 15.71 -2.75
C PRO A 97 19.93 15.46 -3.99
N VAL A 98 19.32 14.27 -4.05
CA VAL A 98 18.33 13.90 -5.05
C VAL A 98 17.00 13.65 -4.33
N LEU A 99 15.92 14.29 -4.78
CA LEU A 99 14.59 13.99 -4.30
C LEU A 99 14.07 12.72 -4.97
N VAL A 100 13.45 11.88 -4.17
CA VAL A 100 12.78 10.65 -4.61
C VAL A 100 11.32 10.78 -4.22
N ALA A 101 10.41 10.43 -5.12
CA ALA A 101 8.99 10.46 -4.89
C ALA A 101 8.37 9.09 -5.23
N ALA A 102 7.42 8.67 -4.43
CA ALA A 102 6.61 7.47 -4.66
C ALA A 102 5.15 7.79 -4.38
N THR A 103 4.25 7.18 -5.16
CA THR A 103 2.81 7.26 -4.94
C THR A 103 2.21 5.87 -5.04
N ASP A 104 1.29 5.56 -4.15
CA ASP A 104 0.58 4.27 -4.14
C ASP A 104 -0.78 4.42 -3.43
N GLY A 105 -1.62 3.41 -3.56
CA GLY A 105 -2.88 3.25 -2.83
C GLY A 105 -2.86 2.02 -1.94
N VAL A 106 -3.95 1.80 -1.21
CA VAL A 106 -4.12 0.59 -0.39
C VAL A 106 -4.77 -0.54 -1.20
N GLY A 107 -5.55 -0.17 -2.20
CA GLY A 107 -6.28 -1.13 -3.03
C GLY A 107 -7.48 -1.77 -2.31
N THR A 108 -7.88 -2.96 -2.75
CA THR A 108 -9.15 -3.57 -2.32
C THR A 108 -9.17 -4.08 -0.86
N LYS A 109 -8.10 -3.91 -0.10
CA LYS A 109 -8.09 -4.06 1.37
C LYS A 109 -9.05 -3.07 2.04
N LEU A 110 -9.27 -1.88 1.42
CA LEU A 110 -10.21 -0.88 1.90
C LEU A 110 -11.63 -1.43 2.08
N ARG A 111 -12.07 -2.31 1.18
CA ARG A 111 -13.39 -2.95 1.33
C ARG A 111 -13.47 -3.85 2.54
N LEU A 112 -12.38 -4.53 2.88
CA LEU A 112 -12.32 -5.32 4.10
C LEU A 112 -12.33 -4.43 5.35
N ALA A 113 -11.65 -3.28 5.32
CA ALA A 113 -11.69 -2.29 6.40
C ALA A 113 -13.11 -1.79 6.66
N ARG A 114 -13.87 -1.52 5.60
CA ARG A 114 -15.29 -1.17 5.68
C ARG A 114 -16.14 -2.32 6.24
N ASP A 115 -15.97 -3.53 5.72
CA ASP A 115 -16.76 -4.70 6.16
C ASP A 115 -16.49 -5.06 7.64
N MET A 116 -15.34 -4.64 8.19
CA MET A 116 -14.93 -4.79 9.58
C MET A 116 -15.15 -3.53 10.43
N ASP A 117 -15.63 -2.44 9.85
CA ASP A 117 -15.74 -1.11 10.50
C ASP A 117 -14.44 -0.72 11.23
N THR A 118 -13.28 -0.91 10.56
CA THR A 118 -11.94 -0.71 11.14
C THR A 118 -11.06 0.03 10.14
N PHE A 119 -10.81 1.31 10.37
CA PHE A 119 -10.20 2.21 9.38
C PHE A 119 -8.79 2.69 9.76
N ASP A 120 -8.40 2.65 11.02
CA ASP A 120 -7.10 3.17 11.48
C ASP A 120 -5.89 2.30 11.05
N THR A 121 -6.12 1.08 10.62
CA THR A 121 -5.06 0.19 10.12
C THR A 121 -4.64 0.51 8.69
N VAL A 122 -5.61 0.81 7.81
CA VAL A 122 -5.35 1.00 6.37
C VAL A 122 -4.62 2.31 6.07
N GLY A 123 -4.70 3.31 6.96
CA GLY A 123 -3.85 4.50 6.89
C GLY A 123 -2.37 4.18 7.07
N ILE A 124 -2.04 3.20 7.94
CA ILE A 124 -0.66 2.69 8.08
C ILE A 124 -0.23 1.96 6.81
N ASP A 125 -1.13 1.16 6.22
CA ASP A 125 -0.86 0.49 4.93
C ASP A 125 -0.49 1.50 3.85
N LEU A 126 -1.26 2.59 3.72
CA LEU A 126 -1.00 3.63 2.71
C LEU A 126 0.41 4.20 2.82
N VAL A 127 0.80 4.59 4.04
CA VAL A 127 2.15 5.12 4.28
C VAL A 127 3.21 4.06 4.00
N ALA A 128 2.98 2.81 4.43
CA ALA A 128 3.92 1.71 4.22
C ALA A 128 4.17 1.43 2.74
N MET A 129 3.12 1.41 1.91
CA MET A 129 3.25 1.17 0.48
C MET A 129 4.16 2.21 -0.18
N CYS A 130 3.95 3.49 0.11
CA CYS A 130 4.74 4.58 -0.47
C CYS A 130 6.18 4.63 0.10
N VAL A 131 6.35 4.56 1.44
CA VAL A 131 7.69 4.76 2.02
C VAL A 131 8.58 3.54 1.87
N ASN A 132 8.03 2.33 1.79
CA ASN A 132 8.83 1.14 1.52
C ASN A 132 9.39 1.16 0.09
N ASP A 133 8.68 1.73 -0.88
CA ASP A 133 9.19 1.97 -2.23
C ASP A 133 10.28 3.04 -2.24
N LEU A 134 10.09 4.14 -1.48
CA LEU A 134 11.13 5.17 -1.33
C LEU A 134 12.46 4.61 -0.85
N ILE A 135 12.42 3.77 0.19
CA ILE A 135 13.65 3.22 0.77
C ILE A 135 14.34 2.18 -0.12
N VAL A 136 13.65 1.61 -1.12
CA VAL A 136 14.31 0.82 -2.18
C VAL A 136 15.34 1.67 -2.91
N GLU A 137 15.02 2.95 -3.15
CA GLU A 137 15.93 3.93 -3.75
C GLU A 137 16.98 4.50 -2.76
N ALA A 138 17.16 3.86 -1.60
CA ALA A 138 18.00 4.30 -0.50
C ALA A 138 17.66 5.71 0.03
N ALA A 139 16.47 6.20 -0.25
CA ALA A 139 16.01 7.52 0.17
C ALA A 139 15.56 7.51 1.64
N GLU A 140 15.84 8.61 2.32
CA GLU A 140 15.31 8.90 3.65
C GLU A 140 13.97 9.63 3.49
N PRO A 141 12.85 9.10 4.03
CA PRO A 141 11.54 9.76 3.95
C PRO A 141 11.57 11.13 4.61
N LEU A 142 10.99 12.14 3.97
CA LEU A 142 10.90 13.51 4.47
C LEU A 142 9.48 13.88 4.88
N PHE A 143 8.56 13.78 3.94
CA PHE A 143 7.16 14.09 4.16
C PHE A 143 6.22 13.24 3.32
N PHE A 144 4.96 13.26 3.72
CA PHE A 144 3.86 12.51 3.14
C PHE A 144 2.67 13.44 2.89
N LEU A 145 1.94 13.17 1.82
CA LEU A 145 0.64 13.77 1.51
C LEU A 145 -0.35 12.65 1.25
N ASP A 146 -1.61 12.84 1.62
CA ASP A 146 -2.69 11.88 1.32
C ASP A 146 -3.81 12.52 0.50
N TYR A 147 -4.53 11.69 -0.23
CA TYR A 147 -5.76 12.03 -0.93
C TYR A 147 -6.84 11.02 -0.54
N LEU A 148 -7.94 11.50 0.01
CA LEU A 148 -9.10 10.70 0.38
C LEU A 148 -10.26 11.05 -0.54
N ALA A 149 -10.81 10.06 -1.24
CA ALA A 149 -11.96 10.19 -2.13
C ALA A 149 -13.15 9.44 -1.52
N ILE A 150 -14.23 10.16 -1.26
CA ILE A 150 -15.40 9.67 -0.52
C ILE A 150 -16.70 10.13 -1.20
N PRO A 151 -17.81 9.40 -1.08
CA PRO A 151 -19.12 9.87 -1.57
C PRO A 151 -19.69 10.98 -0.69
N ARG A 152 -19.42 10.93 0.61
CA ARG A 152 -19.91 11.86 1.64
C ARG A 152 -18.98 11.88 2.84
N VAL A 153 -18.88 13.02 3.52
CA VAL A 153 -18.10 13.16 4.76
C VAL A 153 -18.74 12.32 5.88
N GLU A 154 -18.04 11.24 6.25
CA GLU A 154 -18.31 10.43 7.44
C GLU A 154 -17.21 10.69 8.46
N HIS A 155 -17.47 11.61 9.39
CA HIS A 155 -16.46 12.20 10.28
C HIS A 155 -15.64 11.12 11.05
N GLY A 156 -16.30 10.11 11.63
CA GLY A 156 -15.63 9.05 12.40
C GLY A 156 -14.64 8.25 11.57
N MET A 157 -15.09 7.76 10.42
CA MET A 157 -14.28 7.00 9.46
C MET A 157 -13.05 7.80 9.01
N LEU A 158 -13.27 9.06 8.61
CA LEU A 158 -12.18 9.91 8.09
C LEU A 158 -11.13 10.22 9.15
N VAL A 159 -11.55 10.49 10.40
CA VAL A 159 -10.64 10.71 11.53
C VAL A 159 -9.78 9.47 11.79
N ASP A 160 -10.36 8.27 11.75
CA ASP A 160 -9.60 7.02 11.95
C ASP A 160 -8.64 6.75 10.78
N LEU A 161 -9.05 7.02 9.54
CA LEU A 161 -8.15 6.93 8.38
C LEU A 161 -6.91 7.81 8.55
N VAL A 162 -7.10 9.10 8.85
CA VAL A 162 -5.98 10.05 9.03
C VAL A 162 -5.16 9.75 10.28
N LYS A 163 -5.77 9.24 11.35
CA LYS A 163 -5.07 8.74 12.54
C LYS A 163 -4.12 7.59 12.16
N GLY A 164 -4.58 6.67 11.29
CA GLY A 164 -3.74 5.60 10.73
C GLY A 164 -2.58 6.16 9.89
N VAL A 165 -2.85 7.11 9.00
CA VAL A 165 -1.82 7.78 8.18
C VAL A 165 -0.78 8.48 9.08
N SER A 166 -1.24 9.25 10.07
CA SER A 166 -0.36 9.92 11.06
C SER A 166 0.51 8.90 11.79
N LYS A 167 -0.06 7.78 12.23
CA LYS A 167 0.69 6.69 12.89
C LYS A 167 1.75 6.09 11.96
N GLY A 168 1.39 5.84 10.71
CA GLY A 168 2.33 5.36 9.68
C GLY A 168 3.49 6.33 9.46
N CYS A 169 3.20 7.64 9.36
CA CYS A 169 4.22 8.69 9.21
C CYS A 169 5.15 8.77 10.43
N GLN A 170 4.62 8.65 11.65
CA GLN A 170 5.44 8.59 12.88
C GLN A 170 6.37 7.38 12.85
N ILE A 171 5.88 6.20 12.47
CA ILE A 171 6.71 4.99 12.34
C ILE A 171 7.78 5.19 11.25
N ALA A 172 7.40 5.73 10.09
CA ALA A 172 8.32 5.96 8.98
C ALA A 172 9.38 7.05 9.26
N GLY A 173 9.10 7.93 10.23
CA GLY A 173 9.95 9.08 10.56
C GLY A 173 9.83 10.22 9.55
N CYS A 174 8.66 10.38 8.92
CA CYS A 174 8.33 11.49 8.00
C CYS A 174 7.16 12.32 8.53
N SER A 175 7.00 13.53 7.98
CA SER A 175 5.94 14.44 8.37
C SER A 175 4.72 14.27 7.48
N LEU A 176 3.52 14.11 8.04
CA LEU A 176 2.27 14.28 7.32
C LEU A 176 2.10 15.79 7.09
N LEU A 177 2.44 16.25 5.89
CA LEU A 177 2.57 17.68 5.60
C LEU A 177 1.25 18.33 5.19
N GLY A 178 0.34 17.54 4.64
CA GLY A 178 -0.97 17.93 4.17
C GLY A 178 -1.68 16.80 3.47
N GLY A 179 -2.81 17.10 2.87
CA GLY A 179 -3.61 16.17 2.09
C GLY A 179 -4.84 16.85 1.51
N GLU A 180 -5.67 16.07 0.85
CA GLU A 180 -6.94 16.49 0.27
C GLU A 180 -8.03 15.47 0.61
N THR A 181 -9.22 15.95 0.94
CA THR A 181 -10.40 15.10 1.10
C THR A 181 -11.48 15.57 0.14
N ALA A 182 -11.68 14.79 -0.91
CA ALA A 182 -12.64 15.09 -1.97
C ALA A 182 -13.98 14.39 -1.72
N GLU A 183 -15.02 15.18 -1.56
CA GLU A 183 -16.39 14.70 -1.49
C GLU A 183 -16.95 14.60 -2.92
N LEU A 184 -17.21 13.37 -3.38
CA LEU A 184 -17.50 13.02 -4.77
C LEU A 184 -18.82 12.24 -4.87
N PRO A 185 -19.97 12.90 -4.60
CA PRO A 185 -21.27 12.26 -4.66
C PRO A 185 -21.56 11.73 -6.09
N GLY A 186 -21.98 10.47 -6.18
CA GLY A 186 -22.28 9.82 -7.45
C GLY A 186 -21.08 9.21 -8.20
N ILE A 187 -19.86 9.47 -7.78
CA ILE A 187 -18.66 8.78 -8.29
C ILE A 187 -18.42 7.50 -7.49
N TYR A 188 -18.44 7.60 -6.17
CA TYR A 188 -18.35 6.44 -5.28
C TYR A 188 -19.73 6.07 -4.75
N PRO A 189 -20.09 4.77 -4.67
CA PRO A 189 -21.26 4.32 -3.93
C PRO A 189 -21.15 4.67 -2.44
N GLU A 190 -22.29 4.81 -1.76
CA GLU A 190 -22.34 5.02 -0.30
C GLU A 190 -21.52 3.96 0.45
N GLY A 191 -20.67 4.40 1.37
CA GLY A 191 -19.77 3.57 2.16
C GLY A 191 -18.53 3.06 1.42
N GLU A 192 -18.37 3.30 0.11
CA GLU A 192 -17.13 3.03 -0.62
C GLU A 192 -16.23 4.28 -0.57
N PHE A 193 -14.94 4.06 -0.53
CA PHE A 193 -13.95 5.15 -0.53
C PHE A 193 -12.66 4.68 -1.18
N ASP A 194 -11.83 5.62 -1.56
CA ASP A 194 -10.47 5.34 -2.01
C ASP A 194 -9.47 6.28 -1.35
N MET A 195 -8.22 5.85 -1.28
CA MET A 195 -7.14 6.65 -0.73
C MET A 195 -5.84 6.42 -1.48
N ALA A 196 -5.15 7.51 -1.74
CA ALA A 196 -3.83 7.52 -2.35
C ALA A 196 -2.84 8.29 -1.47
N GLY A 197 -1.59 7.85 -1.46
CA GLY A 197 -0.50 8.48 -0.74
C GLY A 197 0.58 8.96 -1.69
N PHE A 198 1.27 10.01 -1.28
CA PHE A 198 2.40 10.58 -1.97
C PHE A 198 3.52 10.85 -0.96
N ALA A 199 4.61 10.10 -1.09
CA ALA A 199 5.78 10.25 -0.22
C ALA A 199 6.94 10.91 -0.97
N VAL A 200 7.66 11.78 -0.28
CA VAL A 200 8.90 12.39 -0.78
C VAL A 200 10.02 12.09 0.19
N GLY A 201 11.14 11.68 -0.37
CA GLY A 201 12.37 11.41 0.37
C GLY A 201 13.59 12.03 -0.30
N VAL A 202 14.75 11.88 0.33
CA VAL A 202 16.03 12.39 -0.17
C VAL A 202 17.11 11.32 -0.10
N VAL A 203 17.92 11.27 -1.14
CA VAL A 203 19.13 10.41 -1.19
C VAL A 203 20.32 11.20 -1.67
N GLU A 204 21.53 10.85 -1.21
CA GLU A 204 22.77 11.34 -1.79
C GLU A 204 22.97 10.70 -3.16
N LEU A 205 23.22 11.48 -4.24
CA LEU A 205 23.32 11.01 -5.62
C LEU A 205 24.18 9.75 -5.78
N ARG A 206 25.36 9.74 -5.18
CA ARG A 206 26.28 8.58 -5.25
C ARG A 206 25.78 7.33 -4.51
N LYS A 207 24.71 7.43 -3.73
CA LYS A 207 24.10 6.33 -2.95
C LYS A 207 22.75 5.87 -3.51
N ALA A 208 22.21 6.58 -4.49
CA ALA A 208 20.98 6.17 -5.17
C ALA A 208 21.16 4.76 -5.77
N THR A 209 20.07 4.00 -5.83
CA THR A 209 20.08 2.60 -6.31
C THR A 209 20.54 2.47 -7.74
N SER A 210 20.35 3.48 -8.59
CA SER A 210 20.91 3.52 -9.95
C SER A 210 22.44 3.29 -9.98
N ASN A 211 23.13 3.50 -8.86
CA ASN A 211 24.56 3.25 -8.69
C ASN A 211 24.87 1.94 -7.95
N MET A 212 23.87 1.18 -7.55
CA MET A 212 24.05 -0.13 -6.94
C MET A 212 24.24 -1.20 -8.03
N LYS A 213 25.15 -2.13 -7.80
CA LYS A 213 25.40 -3.26 -8.69
C LYS A 213 25.42 -4.53 -7.88
N VAL A 214 24.52 -5.42 -8.22
CA VAL A 214 24.46 -6.76 -7.65
C VAL A 214 25.54 -7.62 -8.33
N GLU A 215 26.28 -8.41 -7.57
CA GLU A 215 27.39 -9.23 -8.08
C GLU A 215 27.22 -10.69 -7.65
N PRO A 216 27.73 -11.66 -8.47
CA PRO A 216 27.77 -13.04 -8.06
C PRO A 216 28.47 -13.22 -6.71
N GLY A 217 27.85 -14.01 -5.82
CA GLY A 217 28.32 -14.20 -4.45
C GLY A 217 27.57 -13.33 -3.42
N ASP A 218 26.89 -12.27 -3.83
CA ASP A 218 26.08 -11.46 -2.93
C ASP A 218 25.01 -12.31 -2.23
N VAL A 219 24.69 -11.96 -1.00
CA VAL A 219 23.73 -12.66 -0.14
C VAL A 219 22.40 -11.91 -0.14
N ILE A 220 21.31 -12.65 -0.23
CA ILE A 220 19.97 -12.09 -0.15
C ILE A 220 19.40 -12.32 1.25
N LEU A 221 19.14 -11.23 1.96
CA LEU A 221 18.46 -11.20 3.24
C LEU A 221 17.00 -10.84 3.02
N GLY A 222 16.08 -11.70 3.47
CA GLY A 222 14.64 -11.45 3.53
C GLY A 222 14.24 -10.89 4.89
N LEU A 223 13.44 -9.83 4.89
CA LEU A 223 12.82 -9.27 6.09
C LEU A 223 11.36 -9.75 6.16
N GLY A 224 10.97 -10.27 7.32
CA GLY A 224 9.66 -10.87 7.52
C GLY A 224 8.51 -9.89 7.33
N SER A 225 7.43 -10.34 6.69
CA SER A 225 6.16 -9.60 6.61
C SER A 225 5.27 -9.87 7.82
N ASP A 226 4.42 -8.92 8.19
CA ASP A 226 3.46 -9.08 9.29
C ASP A 226 2.12 -9.70 8.82
N GLY A 227 2.09 -10.27 7.62
CA GLY A 227 0.93 -10.92 7.01
C GLY A 227 0.85 -10.65 5.52
N VAL A 228 -0.38 -10.51 5.02
CA VAL A 228 -0.67 -10.30 3.59
C VAL A 228 -0.15 -8.95 3.10
N HIS A 229 -0.02 -7.96 4.00
CA HIS A 229 0.24 -6.56 3.70
C HIS A 229 -0.96 -5.92 2.96
N SER A 230 -0.73 -5.21 1.83
CA SER A 230 -1.81 -4.57 1.07
C SER A 230 -2.05 -5.19 -0.31
N ASN A 231 -1.29 -6.22 -0.68
CA ASN A 231 -1.36 -6.81 -2.02
C ASN A 231 -2.14 -8.13 -2.03
N GLY A 232 -2.81 -8.42 -3.15
CA GLY A 232 -3.55 -9.66 -3.35
C GLY A 232 -4.94 -9.68 -2.71
N PHE A 233 -5.47 -8.58 -2.19
CA PHE A 233 -6.77 -8.54 -1.52
C PHE A 233 -7.97 -8.82 -2.42
N SER A 234 -7.88 -8.62 -3.72
CA SER A 234 -8.90 -9.08 -4.65
C SER A 234 -9.05 -10.61 -4.60
N LEU A 235 -7.92 -11.34 -4.54
CA LEU A 235 -7.93 -12.79 -4.40
C LEU A 235 -8.37 -13.21 -2.98
N VAL A 236 -7.88 -12.54 -1.93
CA VAL A 236 -8.31 -12.80 -0.53
C VAL A 236 -9.83 -12.72 -0.41
N ARG A 237 -10.43 -11.64 -0.92
CA ARG A 237 -11.91 -11.45 -0.87
C ARG A 237 -12.65 -12.55 -1.63
N ARG A 238 -12.14 -12.95 -2.80
CA ARG A 238 -12.72 -14.08 -3.55
C ARG A 238 -12.62 -15.40 -2.78
N VAL A 239 -11.53 -15.62 -2.02
CA VAL A 239 -11.39 -16.80 -1.14
C VAL A 239 -12.40 -16.76 0.00
N VAL A 240 -12.55 -15.60 0.66
CA VAL A 240 -13.53 -15.42 1.73
C VAL A 240 -14.94 -15.71 1.24
N GLU A 241 -15.33 -15.14 0.10
CA GLU A 241 -16.62 -15.36 -0.52
C GLU A 241 -16.83 -16.83 -0.95
N HIS A 242 -15.86 -17.41 -1.67
CA HIS A 242 -15.93 -18.77 -2.21
C HIS A 242 -16.04 -19.82 -1.11
N ALA A 243 -15.23 -19.71 -0.07
CA ALA A 243 -15.23 -20.64 1.05
C ALA A 243 -16.25 -20.28 2.15
N LYS A 244 -17.07 -19.23 1.93
CA LYS A 244 -18.06 -18.73 2.88
C LYS A 244 -17.50 -18.50 4.28
N LEU A 245 -16.30 -17.90 4.34
CA LEU A 245 -15.63 -17.61 5.60
C LEU A 245 -16.28 -16.40 6.27
N ASP A 246 -16.43 -16.47 7.58
CA ASP A 246 -16.89 -15.34 8.38
C ASP A 246 -15.67 -14.56 8.92
N LEU A 247 -15.63 -13.26 8.63
CA LEU A 247 -14.57 -12.36 9.06
C LEU A 247 -14.53 -12.14 10.58
N GLN A 248 -15.65 -12.33 11.26
CA GLN A 248 -15.74 -12.18 12.72
C GLN A 248 -15.38 -13.46 13.47
N THR A 249 -15.18 -14.56 12.75
CA THR A 249 -14.83 -15.85 13.38
C THR A 249 -13.33 -15.95 13.63
N VAL A 250 -12.98 -16.46 14.83
CA VAL A 250 -11.61 -16.89 15.19
C VAL A 250 -11.36 -18.27 14.59
N TYR A 251 -10.32 -18.40 13.80
CA TYR A 251 -9.84 -19.67 13.24
C TYR A 251 -8.55 -20.08 13.98
N PRO A 252 -8.60 -21.00 14.96
CA PRO A 252 -7.45 -21.30 15.85
C PRO A 252 -6.19 -21.76 15.11
N GLN A 253 -6.35 -22.39 13.94
CA GLN A 253 -5.21 -22.79 13.07
C GLN A 253 -4.52 -21.59 12.39
N LEU A 254 -5.14 -20.43 12.39
CA LEU A 254 -4.62 -19.18 11.85
C LEU A 254 -4.06 -18.30 12.96
N ASP A 255 -4.89 -17.99 13.93
CA ASP A 255 -4.58 -17.22 15.12
C ASP A 255 -5.58 -17.61 16.24
N PRO A 256 -5.13 -17.92 17.46
CA PRO A 256 -6.03 -18.37 18.53
C PRO A 256 -6.87 -17.24 19.16
N GLU A 257 -6.49 -15.99 18.97
CA GLU A 257 -7.08 -14.85 19.68
C GLU A 257 -7.79 -13.86 18.72
N ARG A 258 -7.29 -13.75 17.49
CA ARG A 258 -7.79 -12.77 16.52
C ARG A 258 -8.77 -13.38 15.54
N THR A 259 -9.81 -12.60 15.19
CA THR A 259 -10.73 -12.97 14.10
C THR A 259 -10.01 -12.94 12.74
N LEU A 260 -10.59 -13.61 11.75
CA LEU A 260 -10.03 -13.60 10.37
C LEU A 260 -9.87 -12.17 9.85
N GLY A 261 -10.88 -11.31 10.06
CA GLY A 261 -10.82 -9.91 9.66
C GLY A 261 -9.66 -9.16 10.30
N GLN A 262 -9.45 -9.33 11.61
CA GLN A 262 -8.33 -8.72 12.34
C GLN A 262 -6.96 -9.20 11.84
N VAL A 263 -6.83 -10.50 11.53
CA VAL A 263 -5.59 -11.04 10.94
C VAL A 263 -5.33 -10.45 9.55
N LEU A 264 -6.36 -10.36 8.72
CA LEU A 264 -6.25 -9.80 7.37
C LEU A 264 -6.01 -8.29 7.38
N LEU A 265 -6.54 -7.55 8.36
CA LEU A 265 -6.33 -6.11 8.53
C LEU A 265 -5.00 -5.76 9.20
N THR A 266 -4.18 -6.75 9.60
CA THR A 266 -2.82 -6.45 10.10
C THR A 266 -2.11 -5.51 9.11
N PRO A 267 -1.62 -4.35 9.59
CA PRO A 267 -1.00 -3.36 8.71
C PRO A 267 0.26 -3.87 8.01
N THR A 268 0.52 -3.34 6.85
CA THR A 268 1.80 -3.50 6.15
C THR A 268 2.94 -3.01 7.03
N ARG A 269 3.98 -3.83 7.17
CA ARG A 269 5.17 -3.47 7.94
C ARG A 269 5.93 -2.33 7.25
N ILE A 270 6.27 -1.30 8.03
CA ILE A 270 7.09 -0.17 7.58
C ILE A 270 8.56 -0.50 7.89
N TYR A 271 9.37 -0.73 6.86
CA TYR A 271 10.79 -1.07 6.97
C TYR A 271 11.70 0.15 7.03
N ALA A 272 11.17 1.36 6.80
CA ALA A 272 11.94 2.59 6.71
C ALA A 272 12.87 2.84 7.92
N PRO A 273 12.46 2.68 9.20
CA PRO A 273 13.32 2.95 10.33
C PRO A 273 14.57 2.08 10.37
N SER A 274 14.43 0.78 10.12
CA SER A 274 15.53 -0.19 10.14
C SER A 274 16.45 -0.05 8.95
N VAL A 275 15.89 0.10 7.74
CA VAL A 275 16.66 0.25 6.50
C VAL A 275 17.41 1.58 6.47
N VAL A 276 16.78 2.70 6.82
CA VAL A 276 17.45 4.01 6.87
C VAL A 276 18.58 4.01 7.92
N ARG A 277 18.35 3.40 9.11
CA ARG A 277 19.39 3.23 10.13
C ARG A 277 20.55 2.37 9.61
N LEU A 278 20.26 1.29 8.90
CA LEU A 278 21.27 0.44 8.26
C LEU A 278 22.12 1.24 7.29
N LEU A 279 21.48 1.94 6.34
CA LEU A 279 22.14 2.74 5.30
C LEU A 279 23.01 3.87 5.91
N ARG A 280 22.54 4.50 6.98
CA ARG A 280 23.30 5.51 7.75
C ARG A 280 24.55 4.93 8.39
N GLY A 281 24.55 3.67 8.76
CA GLY A 281 25.69 2.97 9.36
C GLY A 281 26.86 2.70 8.40
N TYR A 282 26.61 2.71 7.09
CA TYR A 282 27.62 2.43 6.04
C TYR A 282 27.84 3.65 5.16
N ARG A 283 28.64 4.62 5.66
CA ARG A 283 28.85 5.91 4.98
C ARG A 283 29.76 5.82 3.77
N VAL A 284 30.82 5.00 3.83
CA VAL A 284 31.89 4.93 2.82
C VAL A 284 31.80 3.65 2.01
N LYS A 285 31.67 2.50 2.68
CA LYS A 285 31.64 1.18 2.03
C LYS A 285 30.29 0.94 1.37
N ARG A 286 30.29 0.44 0.14
CA ARG A 286 29.11 -0.04 -0.58
C ARG A 286 28.82 -1.48 -0.14
N VAL A 287 28.10 -1.62 0.96
CA VAL A 287 27.76 -2.89 1.59
C VAL A 287 26.48 -3.47 1.01
N ILE A 288 25.49 -2.62 0.76
CA ILE A 288 24.21 -2.97 0.14
C ILE A 288 24.37 -2.83 -1.36
N SER A 289 24.01 -3.87 -2.10
CA SER A 289 24.11 -3.95 -3.56
C SER A 289 22.75 -3.92 -4.28
N GLY A 290 21.66 -4.12 -3.56
CA GLY A 290 20.29 -4.03 -4.07
C GLY A 290 19.27 -4.13 -2.95
N MET A 291 18.05 -3.68 -3.22
CA MET A 291 16.91 -3.77 -2.31
C MET A 291 15.62 -3.96 -3.12
N ALA A 292 14.62 -4.60 -2.51
CA ALA A 292 13.31 -4.77 -3.13
C ALA A 292 12.19 -4.76 -2.08
N HIS A 293 11.14 -3.98 -2.32
CA HIS A 293 9.87 -4.08 -1.59
C HIS A 293 8.99 -5.15 -2.27
N ILE A 294 8.46 -6.08 -1.49
CA ILE A 294 7.72 -7.22 -2.02
C ILE A 294 6.22 -6.93 -1.99
N THR A 295 5.70 -6.58 -3.15
CA THR A 295 4.31 -6.20 -3.40
C THR A 295 3.64 -7.16 -4.41
N GLY A 296 2.68 -6.69 -5.20
CA GLY A 296 2.11 -7.45 -6.32
C GLY A 296 3.19 -7.95 -7.29
N GLY A 297 3.05 -9.18 -7.76
CA GLY A 297 4.11 -9.89 -8.47
C GLY A 297 4.93 -10.83 -7.58
N GLY A 298 4.74 -10.75 -6.25
CA GLY A 298 5.37 -11.62 -5.26
C GLY A 298 6.89 -11.42 -5.16
N LEU A 299 7.53 -12.36 -4.46
CA LEU A 299 8.97 -12.26 -4.18
C LEU A 299 9.82 -12.25 -5.46
N ALA A 300 9.50 -13.10 -6.43
CA ALA A 300 10.28 -13.21 -7.67
C ALA A 300 10.16 -11.94 -8.51
N GLY A 301 8.94 -11.50 -8.83
CA GLY A 301 8.73 -10.37 -9.73
C GLY A 301 9.30 -9.04 -9.20
N ASN A 302 9.28 -8.84 -7.87
CA ASN A 302 9.84 -7.62 -7.28
C ASN A 302 11.37 -7.69 -7.13
N LEU A 303 11.91 -8.85 -6.76
CA LEU A 303 13.37 -9.00 -6.63
C LEU A 303 14.08 -8.93 -7.99
N GLU A 304 13.45 -9.40 -9.08
CA GLU A 304 13.97 -9.28 -10.45
C GLU A 304 14.26 -7.81 -10.84
N ARG A 305 13.48 -6.86 -10.33
CA ARG A 305 13.67 -5.42 -10.60
C ARG A 305 15.00 -4.87 -10.05
N SER A 306 15.60 -5.57 -9.08
CA SER A 306 16.90 -5.20 -8.51
C SER A 306 18.09 -5.89 -9.21
N LEU A 307 17.82 -6.75 -10.19
CA LEU A 307 18.85 -7.50 -10.92
C LEU A 307 19.17 -6.82 -12.24
N GLN A 308 20.44 -6.77 -12.58
CA GLN A 308 20.90 -6.44 -13.94
C GLN A 308 21.15 -7.70 -14.77
N PRO A 309 21.23 -7.59 -16.11
CA PRO A 309 21.70 -8.69 -16.95
C PRO A 309 23.04 -9.26 -16.49
N GLY A 310 23.19 -10.56 -16.53
CA GLY A 310 24.43 -11.27 -16.12
C GLY A 310 24.38 -11.89 -14.72
N VAL A 311 23.31 -11.66 -13.94
CA VAL A 311 23.13 -12.27 -12.60
C VAL A 311 21.73 -12.84 -12.42
N ASP A 312 21.62 -13.95 -11.69
CA ASP A 312 20.37 -14.54 -11.21
C ASP A 312 20.33 -14.53 -9.67
N ALA A 313 19.16 -14.36 -9.10
CA ALA A 313 18.92 -14.60 -7.68
C ALA A 313 18.44 -16.03 -7.48
N ILE A 314 19.17 -16.80 -6.68
CA ILE A 314 18.81 -18.18 -6.32
C ILE A 314 18.28 -18.18 -4.90
N LEU A 315 17.00 -18.45 -4.74
CA LEU A 315 16.28 -18.47 -3.46
C LEU A 315 16.07 -19.90 -2.96
N ASP A 316 16.21 -20.09 -1.66
CA ASP A 316 15.92 -21.34 -0.97
C ASP A 316 14.57 -21.23 -0.24
N ARG A 317 13.54 -21.96 -0.73
CA ARG A 317 12.21 -21.93 -0.14
C ARG A 317 12.14 -22.48 1.28
N SER A 318 13.08 -23.33 1.67
CA SER A 318 13.14 -23.89 3.01
C SER A 318 13.74 -22.93 4.03
N ALA A 319 14.35 -21.85 3.59
CA ALA A 319 15.08 -20.92 4.46
C ALA A 319 14.17 -20.12 5.40
N TRP A 320 12.90 -19.96 5.08
CA TRP A 320 11.96 -19.21 5.94
C TRP A 320 10.63 -19.93 6.14
N THR A 321 10.00 -19.64 7.26
CA THR A 321 8.67 -20.17 7.56
C THR A 321 7.61 -19.28 6.95
N VAL A 322 6.77 -19.86 6.07
CA VAL A 322 5.60 -19.18 5.50
C VAL A 322 4.53 -19.01 6.59
N PRO A 323 4.07 -17.78 6.87
CA PRO A 323 3.04 -17.49 7.87
C PRO A 323 1.74 -18.29 7.64
N PRO A 324 1.02 -18.63 8.73
CA PRO A 324 -0.19 -19.46 8.66
C PRO A 324 -1.25 -18.94 7.69
N ILE A 325 -1.41 -17.62 7.60
CA ILE A 325 -2.41 -16.99 6.72
C ILE A 325 -2.28 -17.43 5.26
N PHE A 326 -1.07 -17.57 4.72
CA PHE A 326 -0.88 -17.97 3.33
C PHE A 326 -1.25 -19.45 3.11
N ARG A 327 -0.95 -20.33 4.09
CA ARG A 327 -1.39 -21.73 4.05
C ARG A 327 -2.90 -21.84 4.17
N PHE A 328 -3.51 -21.01 5.01
CA PHE A 328 -4.95 -20.92 5.18
C PHE A 328 -5.63 -20.51 3.87
N LEU A 329 -5.21 -19.38 3.27
CA LEU A 329 -5.77 -18.89 2.01
C LEU A 329 -5.60 -19.89 0.87
N LYS A 330 -4.42 -20.51 0.77
CA LYS A 330 -4.15 -21.56 -0.22
C LYS A 330 -5.13 -22.73 -0.10
N LYS A 331 -5.35 -23.22 1.12
CA LYS A 331 -6.26 -24.35 1.39
C LYS A 331 -7.71 -23.96 1.12
N GLN A 332 -8.19 -22.84 1.66
CA GLN A 332 -9.57 -22.42 1.54
C GLN A 332 -9.97 -22.04 0.11
N GLY A 333 -9.04 -21.44 -0.64
CA GLY A 333 -9.27 -21.05 -2.03
C GLY A 333 -8.88 -22.11 -3.07
N GLY A 334 -8.31 -23.26 -2.68
CA GLY A 334 -7.78 -24.23 -3.62
C GLY A 334 -6.68 -23.67 -4.53
N ILE A 335 -5.93 -22.65 -4.08
CA ILE A 335 -5.01 -21.88 -4.91
C ILE A 335 -3.75 -22.71 -5.18
N ARG A 336 -3.31 -22.75 -6.44
CA ARG A 336 -2.06 -23.44 -6.81
C ARG A 336 -0.83 -22.70 -6.26
N GLY A 337 0.24 -23.43 -5.95
CA GLY A 337 1.49 -22.89 -5.41
C GLY A 337 2.06 -21.71 -6.23
N PRO A 338 2.26 -21.87 -7.55
CA PRO A 338 2.76 -20.76 -8.38
C PRO A 338 1.91 -19.49 -8.35
N GLU A 339 0.59 -19.60 -8.20
CA GLU A 339 -0.30 -18.44 -8.08
C GLU A 339 -0.11 -17.74 -6.72
N MET A 340 0.04 -18.52 -5.63
CA MET A 340 0.37 -17.95 -4.31
C MET A 340 1.66 -17.13 -4.37
N ASP A 341 2.71 -17.69 -5.00
CA ASP A 341 4.02 -17.03 -5.13
C ASP A 341 3.99 -15.78 -6.00
N LYS A 342 3.09 -15.73 -6.98
CA LYS A 342 2.91 -14.57 -7.87
C LYS A 342 2.13 -13.44 -7.22
N VAL A 343 1.16 -13.77 -6.36
CA VAL A 343 0.23 -12.78 -5.80
C VAL A 343 0.72 -12.24 -4.46
N PHE A 344 1.30 -13.11 -3.61
CA PHE A 344 1.58 -12.80 -2.22
C PHE A 344 3.08 -12.73 -1.89
N ASN A 345 3.41 -12.01 -0.83
CA ASN A 345 4.78 -11.90 -0.29
C ASN A 345 5.28 -13.19 0.38
N MET A 346 4.42 -14.16 0.66
CA MET A 346 4.71 -15.46 1.26
C MET A 346 5.56 -15.40 2.54
N GLY A 347 5.49 -14.28 3.29
CA GLY A 347 6.20 -14.10 4.55
C GLY A 347 7.48 -13.26 4.44
N VAL A 348 7.87 -12.84 3.25
CA VAL A 348 9.01 -11.94 3.01
C VAL A 348 8.49 -10.63 2.42
N GLY A 349 8.50 -9.54 3.19
CA GLY A 349 7.95 -8.26 2.74
C GLY A 349 9.00 -7.29 2.17
N TYR A 350 10.28 -7.53 2.45
CA TYR A 350 11.37 -6.70 1.93
C TYR A 350 12.64 -7.53 1.77
N CYS A 351 13.46 -7.22 0.76
CA CYS A 351 14.76 -7.86 0.53
C CYS A 351 15.89 -6.84 0.56
N VAL A 352 17.02 -7.26 1.13
CA VAL A 352 18.30 -6.52 1.08
C VAL A 352 19.36 -7.44 0.50
N ILE A 353 19.98 -7.04 -0.59
CA ILE A 353 21.11 -7.76 -1.21
C ILE A 353 22.41 -7.15 -0.69
N VAL A 354 23.31 -7.98 -0.18
CA VAL A 354 24.44 -7.55 0.63
C VAL A 354 25.72 -8.24 0.16
N ARG A 355 26.84 -7.53 0.17
CA ARG A 355 28.17 -8.12 -0.05
C ARG A 355 28.44 -9.23 0.98
N PRO A 356 28.96 -10.40 0.56
CA PRO A 356 29.04 -11.59 1.43
C PRO A 356 29.83 -11.34 2.73
N ALA A 357 30.90 -10.57 2.68
CA ALA A 357 31.71 -10.26 3.86
C ALA A 357 30.98 -9.44 4.95
N PHE A 358 29.80 -8.87 4.63
CA PHE A 358 29.03 -8.05 5.55
C PHE A 358 27.66 -8.66 5.88
N ALA A 359 27.33 -9.81 5.33
CA ALA A 359 25.98 -10.38 5.41
C ALA A 359 25.54 -10.58 6.87
N ASP A 360 26.37 -11.17 7.70
CA ASP A 360 26.06 -11.42 9.12
C ASP A 360 25.94 -10.12 9.92
N ALA A 361 26.87 -9.18 9.72
CA ALA A 361 26.84 -7.88 10.39
C ALA A 361 25.61 -7.04 10.01
N VAL A 362 25.15 -7.15 8.76
CA VAL A 362 23.92 -6.49 8.28
C VAL A 362 22.69 -7.18 8.87
N ALA A 363 22.63 -8.51 8.84
CA ALA A 363 21.56 -9.28 9.45
C ALA A 363 21.39 -8.94 10.93
N ASP A 364 22.48 -8.94 11.70
CA ASP A 364 22.50 -8.56 13.11
C ASP A 364 22.00 -7.14 13.37
N LYS A 365 22.40 -6.17 12.53
CA LYS A 365 21.94 -4.77 12.65
C LYS A 365 20.44 -4.64 12.41
N LEU A 366 19.93 -5.32 11.39
CA LEU A 366 18.50 -5.34 11.09
C LEU A 366 17.72 -6.05 12.21
N ALA A 367 18.20 -7.18 12.71
CA ALA A 367 17.59 -7.90 13.84
C ALA A 367 17.54 -7.05 15.12
N ARG A 368 18.62 -6.34 15.44
CA ARG A 368 18.64 -5.38 16.57
C ARG A 368 17.73 -4.18 16.36
N SER A 369 17.31 -3.91 15.13
CA SER A 369 16.31 -2.89 14.81
C SER A 369 14.87 -3.43 14.84
N GLY A 370 14.66 -4.71 15.22
CA GLY A 370 13.36 -5.35 15.37
C GLY A 370 12.88 -6.09 14.10
N GLU A 371 13.75 -6.31 13.11
CA GLU A 371 13.39 -7.09 11.92
C GLU A 371 13.57 -8.59 12.15
N ARG A 372 12.66 -9.39 11.59
CA ARG A 372 12.84 -10.82 11.42
C ARG A 372 13.65 -11.05 10.15
N VAL A 373 14.93 -11.34 10.29
CA VAL A 373 15.88 -11.45 9.19
C VAL A 373 16.21 -12.90 8.90
N THR A 374 16.14 -13.29 7.64
CA THR A 374 16.51 -14.62 7.18
C THR A 374 17.39 -14.52 5.94
N ARG A 375 18.45 -15.30 5.87
CA ARG A 375 19.24 -15.48 4.65
C ARG A 375 18.47 -16.40 3.71
N ILE A 376 17.81 -15.82 2.69
CA ILE A 376 16.89 -16.53 1.81
C ILE A 376 17.51 -16.97 0.49
N GLY A 377 18.75 -16.54 0.21
CA GLY A 377 19.39 -16.92 -1.06
C GLY A 377 20.71 -16.22 -1.34
N SER A 378 21.17 -16.35 -2.56
CA SER A 378 22.42 -15.73 -3.05
C SER A 378 22.33 -15.41 -4.53
N ILE A 379 23.22 -14.52 -4.96
CA ILE A 379 23.36 -14.12 -6.36
C ILE A 379 24.35 -15.05 -7.06
N ARG A 380 24.04 -15.44 -8.28
CA ARG A 380 24.88 -16.28 -9.16
C ARG A 380 24.98 -15.66 -10.55
N PRO A 381 25.97 -16.04 -11.37
CA PRO A 381 25.94 -15.71 -12.80
C PRO A 381 24.63 -16.21 -13.44
N GLY A 382 24.01 -15.39 -14.31
CA GLY A 382 22.72 -15.72 -14.89
C GLY A 382 22.23 -14.71 -15.91
N ALA A 383 20.89 -14.57 -16.03
CA ALA A 383 20.23 -13.80 -17.09
C ALA A 383 19.25 -12.72 -16.56
N GLY A 384 19.36 -12.32 -15.29
CA GLY A 384 18.45 -11.35 -14.65
C GLY A 384 17.18 -11.98 -14.10
N ARG A 385 17.23 -13.24 -13.66
CA ARG A 385 16.05 -13.98 -13.21
C ARG A 385 16.10 -14.37 -11.74
N VAL A 386 14.94 -14.53 -11.14
CA VAL A 386 14.79 -15.18 -9.83
C VAL A 386 14.43 -16.66 -10.03
N ARG A 387 15.19 -17.52 -9.38
CA ARG A 387 14.96 -18.98 -9.40
C ARG A 387 14.83 -19.50 -7.98
N PHE A 388 13.92 -20.43 -7.80
CA PHE A 388 13.78 -21.12 -6.52
C PHE A 388 14.55 -22.44 -6.56
N ARG A 389 15.36 -22.66 -5.54
CA ARG A 389 15.96 -23.96 -5.26
C ARG A 389 14.91 -24.81 -4.56
N SER A 390 14.68 -26.00 -5.10
CA SER A 390 13.83 -27.05 -4.48
C SER A 390 14.54 -27.66 -3.29
#